data_8e5198319e27b853656ce7b730919308
#
_entry.id   8e5198319e27b853656ce7b730919308
#
_cell.length_a   1.000
_cell.length_b   1.000
_cell.length_c   1.000
_cell.angle_alpha   90.00
_cell.angle_beta   90.00
_cell.angle_gamma   90.00
#
_symmetry.space_group_name_H-M   'P 1'
#
loop_
_entity.id
_entity.type
_entity.pdbx_description
1 polymer ?
#
loop_
_entity_poly.entity_id
_entity_poly.type
_entity_poly.pdbx_seq_one_letter_code
_entity_poly.pdbx_strand_id
1 'polypeptide(L)'
;MPPVLHVARRSDWEAAEASGTYPVPGGAPFIHCCLPDQLAGVLERFFAGADDLLQLTIDPRGLPLVVEAAEDGAGDFPHLHGPLPVASVVDVRPL
;
A
#
# COMPACT_ATOMS: atom_id res chain seq x y z
N MET A 1 -3.60 11.09 12.76
CA MET A 1 -2.93 9.87 12.32
C MET A 1 -2.05 10.19 11.13
N PRO A 2 -0.81 9.72 11.10
CA PRO A 2 0.05 9.95 9.94
C PRO A 2 -0.51 9.26 8.70
N PRO A 3 -0.15 9.74 7.51
CA PRO A 3 -0.56 9.08 6.28
C PRO A 3 0.02 7.67 6.19
N VAL A 4 -0.71 6.81 5.53
CA VAL A 4 -0.31 5.42 5.28
C VAL A 4 0.07 5.30 3.81
N LEU A 5 1.15 4.59 3.51
CA LEU A 5 1.65 4.44 2.16
C LEU A 5 1.46 3.01 1.66
N HIS A 6 1.23 2.87 0.36
CA HIS A 6 1.24 1.58 -0.33
C HIS A 6 2.08 1.72 -1.60
N VAL A 7 2.91 0.73 -1.86
CA VAL A 7 3.70 0.66 -3.10
C VAL A 7 2.92 -0.18 -4.11
N ALA A 8 2.53 0.43 -5.21
CA ALA A 8 1.73 -0.21 -6.25
C ALA A 8 2.50 -0.26 -7.57
N ARG A 9 2.23 -1.28 -8.38
CA ARG A 9 2.65 -1.25 -9.78
C ARG A 9 1.73 -0.28 -10.53
N ARG A 10 2.30 0.47 -11.47
CA ARG A 10 1.54 1.45 -12.25
C ARG A 10 0.32 0.82 -12.93
N SER A 11 0.49 -0.35 -13.54
CA SER A 11 -0.61 -1.03 -14.22
C SER A 11 -1.77 -1.38 -13.29
N ASP A 12 -1.46 -1.80 -12.07
CA ASP A 12 -2.47 -2.12 -11.06
C ASP A 12 -3.23 -0.87 -10.60
N TRP A 13 -2.51 0.24 -10.44
CA TRP A 13 -3.14 1.50 -10.08
C TRP A 13 -4.03 2.04 -11.19
N GLU A 14 -3.58 1.96 -12.45
CA GLU A 14 -4.38 2.40 -13.59
C GLU A 14 -5.68 1.60 -13.71
N ALA A 15 -5.62 0.29 -13.48
CA ALA A 15 -6.81 -0.55 -13.44
C ALA A 15 -7.75 -0.15 -12.30
N ALA A 16 -7.19 0.20 -11.14
CA ALA A 16 -7.97 0.68 -10.00
C ALA A 16 -8.67 2.00 -10.29
N GLU A 17 -7.99 2.93 -10.95
CA GLU A 17 -8.59 4.20 -11.35
C GLU A 17 -9.79 3.99 -12.28
N ALA A 18 -9.70 3.04 -13.18
CA ALA A 18 -10.79 2.73 -14.11
C ALA A 18 -11.99 2.10 -13.40
N SER A 19 -11.78 1.30 -12.36
CA SER A 19 -12.85 0.59 -11.64
C SER A 19 -13.37 1.33 -10.41
N GLY A 20 -12.56 2.25 -9.84
CA GLY A 20 -12.86 2.94 -8.58
C GLY A 20 -12.34 2.22 -7.34
N THR A 21 -11.77 1.03 -7.47
CA THR A 21 -11.32 0.23 -6.33
C THR A 21 -10.00 -0.48 -6.65
N TYR A 22 -9.07 -0.40 -5.70
CA TYR A 22 -7.81 -1.14 -5.74
C TYR A 22 -8.01 -2.43 -4.92
N PRO A 23 -7.99 -3.61 -5.54
CA PRO A 23 -8.34 -4.84 -4.86
C PRO A 23 -7.21 -5.37 -3.97
N VAL A 24 -7.57 -6.20 -2.99
CA VAL A 24 -6.58 -7.01 -2.28
C VAL A 24 -5.95 -7.94 -3.32
N PRO A 25 -4.60 -8.03 -3.39
CA PRO A 25 -3.96 -8.92 -4.35
C PRO A 25 -4.41 -10.37 -4.19
N GLY A 26 -4.55 -11.07 -5.31
CA GLY A 26 -4.97 -12.47 -5.29
C GLY A 26 -4.06 -13.32 -4.42
N GLY A 27 -4.65 -14.12 -3.53
CA GLY A 27 -3.91 -14.97 -2.61
C GLY A 27 -3.36 -14.28 -1.36
N ALA A 28 -3.46 -12.97 -1.26
CA ALA A 28 -3.03 -12.23 -0.07
C ALA A 28 -4.22 -12.02 0.88
N PRO A 29 -3.99 -12.03 2.20
CA PRO A 29 -5.07 -11.78 3.16
C PRO A 29 -5.42 -10.30 3.32
N PHE A 30 -4.55 -9.40 2.85
CA PHE A 30 -4.71 -7.94 3.01
C PHE A 30 -3.80 -7.19 2.04
N ILE A 31 -3.99 -5.87 1.96
CA ILE A 31 -3.07 -4.99 1.24
C ILE A 31 -1.96 -4.56 2.19
N HIS A 32 -0.71 -4.81 1.79
CA HIS A 32 0.46 -4.40 2.58
C HIS A 32 0.66 -2.89 2.47
N CYS A 33 0.71 -2.22 3.62
CA CYS A 33 0.98 -0.80 3.69
C CYS A 33 2.19 -0.54 4.59
N CYS A 34 2.67 0.69 4.61
CA CYS A 34 3.75 1.10 5.49
C CYS A 34 3.58 2.56 5.92
N LEU A 35 4.33 2.94 6.94
CA LEU A 35 4.46 4.34 7.33
C LEU A 35 5.58 5.00 6.53
N PRO A 36 5.60 6.35 6.45
CA PRO A 36 6.64 7.04 5.66
C PRO A 36 8.07 6.67 6.03
N ASP A 37 8.36 6.47 7.30
CA ASP A 37 9.71 6.09 7.76
C ASP A 37 10.05 4.61 7.48
N GLN A 38 9.08 3.81 7.08
CA GLN A 38 9.29 2.42 6.73
C GLN A 38 9.51 2.20 5.22
N LEU A 39 9.21 3.20 4.40
CA LEU A 39 9.17 3.05 2.95
C LEU A 39 10.51 2.58 2.36
N ALA A 40 11.62 3.19 2.78
CA ALA A 40 12.94 2.84 2.24
C ALA A 40 13.27 1.36 2.46
N GLY A 41 12.97 0.84 3.65
CA GLY A 41 13.19 -0.57 3.96
C GLY A 41 12.30 -1.51 3.17
N VAL A 42 11.05 -1.10 2.94
CA VAL A 42 10.10 -1.88 2.13
C VAL A 42 10.60 -1.98 0.68
N LEU A 43 11.02 -0.85 0.10
CA LEU A 43 11.54 -0.83 -1.27
C LEU A 43 12.79 -1.71 -1.41
N GLU A 44 13.69 -1.65 -0.46
CA GLU A 44 14.91 -2.45 -0.47
C GLU A 44 14.63 -3.95 -0.36
N ARG A 45 13.68 -4.34 0.49
CA ARG A 45 13.41 -5.75 0.79
C ARG A 45 12.52 -6.44 -0.24
N PHE A 46 11.53 -5.74 -0.77
CA PHE A 46 10.50 -6.38 -1.59
C PHE A 46 10.48 -5.91 -3.05
N PHE A 47 11.11 -4.78 -3.33
CA PHE A 47 11.04 -4.15 -4.66
C PHE A 47 12.40 -3.82 -5.24
N ALA A 48 13.47 -4.41 -4.72
CA ALA A 48 14.83 -4.19 -5.25
C ALA A 48 14.87 -4.56 -6.74
N GLY A 49 15.30 -3.64 -7.58
CA GLY A 49 15.36 -3.86 -9.02
C GLY A 49 14.02 -3.71 -9.75
N ALA A 50 12.93 -3.51 -9.03
CA ALA A 50 11.63 -3.26 -9.67
C ALA A 50 11.56 -1.82 -10.16
N ASP A 51 10.94 -1.64 -11.32
CA ASP A 51 10.68 -0.31 -11.89
C ASP A 51 9.17 -0.09 -12.02
N ASP A 52 8.81 1.10 -12.47
CA ASP A 52 7.42 1.49 -12.75
C ASP A 52 6.50 1.34 -11.53
N LEU A 53 7.03 1.71 -10.37
CA LEU A 53 6.30 1.69 -9.12
C LEU A 53 5.76 3.06 -8.76
N LEU A 54 4.61 3.08 -8.08
CA LEU A 54 3.97 4.29 -7.58
C LEU A 54 3.87 4.23 -6.06
N GLN A 55 4.04 5.39 -5.42
CA GLN A 55 3.73 5.58 -4.02
C GLN A 55 2.31 6.12 -3.90
N LEU A 56 1.43 5.35 -3.30
CA LEU A 56 0.08 5.80 -2.98
C LEU A 56 0.06 6.30 -1.54
N THR A 57 -0.42 7.51 -1.33
CA THR A 57 -0.66 8.05 0.01
C THR A 57 -2.14 7.92 0.32
N ILE A 58 -2.46 7.23 1.41
CA ILE A 58 -3.81 6.83 1.77
C ILE A 58 -4.26 7.63 2.99
N ASP A 59 -5.46 8.21 2.92
CA ASP A 59 -6.16 8.71 4.08
C ASP A 59 -6.81 7.50 4.77
N PRO A 60 -6.37 7.14 5.99
CA PRO A 60 -6.83 5.90 6.63
C PRO A 60 -8.23 5.97 7.24
N ARG A 61 -8.87 7.12 7.24
CA ARG A 61 -10.17 7.29 7.88
C ARG A 61 -11.24 6.39 7.27
N GLY A 62 -11.94 5.65 8.12
CA GLY A 62 -13.01 4.77 7.68
C GLY A 62 -12.56 3.47 7.03
N LEU A 63 -11.26 3.20 6.99
CA LEU A 63 -10.71 1.98 6.40
C LEU A 63 -10.36 0.94 7.46
N PRO A 64 -10.49 -0.36 7.15
CA PRO A 64 -10.14 -1.44 8.09
C PRO A 64 -8.61 -1.67 8.12
N LEU A 65 -7.89 -0.65 8.60
CA LEU A 65 -6.44 -0.71 8.79
C LEU A 65 -6.12 -1.24 10.18
N VAL A 66 -5.25 -2.23 10.25
CA VAL A 66 -4.78 -2.83 11.50
C VAL A 66 -3.26 -2.85 11.48
N VAL A 67 -2.63 -2.36 12.54
CA VAL A 67 -1.18 -2.45 12.70
C VAL A 67 -0.84 -3.81 13.26
N GLU A 68 -0.09 -4.60 12.49
CA GLU A 68 0.20 -5.99 12.81
C GLU A 68 1.67 -6.29 12.61
N ALA A 69 2.19 -7.27 13.35
CA ALA A 69 3.58 -7.70 13.21
C ALA A 69 3.80 -8.33 11.83
N ALA A 70 4.92 -7.98 11.19
CA ALA A 70 5.35 -8.64 9.97
C ALA A 70 5.81 -10.06 10.26
N GLU A 71 5.49 -10.99 9.36
CA GLU A 71 5.85 -12.41 9.52
C GLU A 71 7.35 -12.63 9.65
N ASP A 72 8.15 -11.81 8.99
CA ASP A 72 9.61 -11.92 8.99
C ASP A 72 10.30 -11.19 10.16
N GLY A 73 9.52 -10.64 11.10
CA GLY A 73 10.06 -9.95 12.26
C GLY A 73 10.59 -8.55 11.98
N ALA A 74 10.26 -7.97 10.82
CA ALA A 74 10.75 -6.64 10.43
C ALA A 74 10.11 -5.47 11.21
N GLY A 75 9.17 -5.75 12.10
CA GLY A 75 8.44 -4.76 12.87
C GLY A 75 6.95 -4.78 12.58
N ASP A 76 6.25 -3.76 13.03
CA ASP A 76 4.81 -3.65 12.86
C ASP A 76 4.48 -2.77 11.67
N PHE A 77 3.55 -3.24 10.83
CA PHE A 77 3.11 -2.52 9.63
C PHE A 77 1.60 -2.40 9.61
N PRO A 78 1.06 -1.30 9.05
CA PRO A 78 -0.37 -1.22 8.80
C PRO A 78 -0.75 -2.18 7.67
N HIS A 79 -1.81 -2.95 7.91
CA HIS A 79 -2.39 -3.86 6.92
C HIS A 79 -3.83 -3.44 6.66
N LEU A 80 -4.19 -3.28 5.41
CA LEU A 80 -5.56 -2.94 5.02
C LEU A 80 -6.32 -4.24 4.72
N HIS A 81 -7.25 -4.59 5.60
CA HIS A 81 -8.03 -5.82 5.49
C HIS A 81 -9.28 -5.62 4.64
N GLY A 82 -9.09 -5.26 3.39
CA GLY A 82 -10.15 -5.04 2.43
C GLY A 82 -9.68 -4.25 1.23
N PRO A 83 -10.53 -4.09 0.21
CA PRO A 83 -10.16 -3.30 -0.95
C PRO A 83 -9.97 -1.82 -0.58
N LEU A 84 -9.11 -1.15 -1.32
CA LEU A 84 -8.81 0.26 -1.13
C LEU A 84 -9.65 1.08 -2.11
N PRO A 85 -10.60 1.91 -1.61
CA PRO A 85 -11.29 2.85 -2.49
C PRO A 85 -10.30 3.85 -3.09
N VAL A 86 -10.37 4.07 -4.38
CA VAL A 86 -9.52 5.08 -5.04
C VAL A 86 -9.72 6.46 -4.42
N ALA A 87 -10.93 6.76 -3.96
CA ALA A 87 -11.24 8.02 -3.29
C ALA A 87 -10.45 8.24 -1.98
N SER A 88 -9.93 7.16 -1.37
CA SER A 88 -9.12 7.26 -0.16
C SER A 88 -7.64 7.54 -0.45
N VAL A 89 -7.23 7.50 -1.72
CA VAL A 89 -5.87 7.83 -2.13
C VAL A 89 -5.79 9.33 -2.39
N VAL A 90 -4.96 10.02 -1.60
CA VAL A 90 -4.89 11.49 -1.63
C VAL A 90 -3.71 12.01 -2.42
N ASP A 91 -2.75 11.16 -2.73
CA ASP A 91 -1.58 11.53 -3.53
C ASP A 91 -1.00 10.28 -4.21
N VAL A 92 -0.47 10.45 -5.42
CA VAL A 92 0.17 9.39 -6.20
C VAL A 92 1.47 9.95 -6.76
N ARG A 93 2.58 9.27 -6.49
CA ARG A 93 3.91 9.70 -6.96
C ARG A 93 4.67 8.53 -7.56
N PRO A 94 5.41 8.75 -8.65
CA PRO A 94 6.35 7.74 -9.13
C PRO A 94 7.50 7.55 -8.14
N LEU A 95 7.94 6.33 -8.03
CA LEU A 95 9.08 5.97 -7.20
C LEU A 95 10.36 5.77 -8.01
#